data_bad02db0ad18dd9016d5238cbbe96979
#
_entry.id   bad02db0ad18dd9016d5238cbbe96979
#
_cell.length_a   1.000
_cell.length_b   1.000
_cell.length_c   1.000
_cell.angle_alpha   90.00
_cell.angle_beta   90.00
_cell.angle_gamma   90.00
#
_symmetry.space_group_name_H-M   'P 1'
#
loop_
_entity.id
_entity.type
_entity.pdbx_description
1 polymer ?
#
loop_
_entity_poly.entity_id
_entity_poly.type
_entity_poly.pdbx_seq_one_letter_code
_entity_poly.pdbx_strand_id
1 'polypeptide(L)'
;MPVPRKTPVSPPAPIRPATAAERRRDEKWLLEITSLPTAAGREDRVTGWIKRWVEARKSWLALEEDRWGNLVIRSRRKPRPGVAPLWITAHLDHPAFVVRKVEGRELELEFRGGVNDPYFVGAKLEVFDARTERSVEATIRTLDAKATPFKLVTARLAKPLAGVGPGSIARWKFPKAAIRKGPSATKGDRLLHTHACDDLAALAAAIAAMERFGQDPSLAHVGLLFTRAEEIGFIGTIGAARSGTIPKGTRLVCLENSRSFAESPIGGGPIVRVGDRISVFTPELTNRIGAIMLEYQKEAPGYRFQRKLMPGGACEATAFASYGHASTCLCLPLGNYHNMVDIDGVAAGKAKAKVGPEFISVSDFHGLVTMLEVTARRLDDATIGSTEALMEKLWNERGFVVGGPGGSR
;
A
#
# COMPACT_ATOMS: atom_id res chain seq x y z
N MET A 1 0.36 2.36 -46.40
CA MET A 1 0.18 3.71 -45.81
C MET A 1 1.40 4.02 -44.96
N PRO A 2 2.00 5.22 -45.05
CA PRO A 2 3.16 5.52 -44.21
C PRO A 2 2.76 5.60 -42.73
N VAL A 3 3.51 4.88 -41.88
CA VAL A 3 3.35 4.92 -40.43
C VAL A 3 3.62 6.36 -39.95
N PRO A 4 2.74 6.99 -39.17
CA PRO A 4 2.96 8.35 -38.69
C PRO A 4 4.21 8.38 -37.84
N ARG A 5 5.18 9.23 -38.18
CA ARG A 5 6.39 9.48 -37.38
C ARG A 5 5.95 10.01 -36.02
N LYS A 6 6.17 9.22 -34.97
CA LYS A 6 6.03 9.70 -33.60
C LYS A 6 7.01 10.84 -33.39
N THR A 7 6.52 12.01 -33.04
CA THR A 7 7.34 13.15 -32.59
C THR A 7 8.25 12.69 -31.46
N PRO A 8 9.55 12.99 -31.46
CA PRO A 8 10.45 12.61 -30.38
C PRO A 8 9.97 13.25 -29.09
N VAL A 9 9.61 12.43 -28.12
CA VAL A 9 9.29 12.87 -26.77
C VAL A 9 10.62 13.28 -26.14
N SER A 10 10.71 14.52 -25.67
CA SER A 10 11.88 14.98 -24.91
C SER A 10 12.15 14.02 -23.75
N PRO A 11 13.42 13.69 -23.47
CA PRO A 11 13.74 12.79 -22.36
C PRO A 11 13.12 13.33 -21.06
N PRO A 12 12.59 12.44 -20.18
CA PRO A 12 12.01 12.86 -18.93
C PRO A 12 13.04 13.60 -18.08
N ALA A 13 12.60 14.63 -17.35
CA ALA A 13 13.47 15.38 -16.46
C ALA A 13 14.17 14.43 -15.45
N PRO A 14 15.44 14.65 -15.13
CA PRO A 14 16.18 13.81 -14.21
C PRO A 14 15.49 13.80 -12.83
N ILE A 15 15.44 12.62 -12.22
CA ILE A 15 14.85 12.43 -10.90
C ILE A 15 15.87 12.88 -9.87
N ARG A 16 15.57 13.97 -9.17
CA ARG A 16 16.44 14.46 -8.12
C ARG A 16 16.25 13.66 -6.81
N PRO A 17 17.32 13.43 -6.05
CA PRO A 17 17.20 12.88 -4.71
C PRO A 17 16.34 13.78 -3.81
N ALA A 18 15.56 13.17 -2.92
CA ALA A 18 14.81 13.91 -1.91
C ALA A 18 15.75 14.66 -0.96
N THR A 19 15.44 15.92 -0.70
CA THR A 19 16.15 16.73 0.31
C THR A 19 15.90 16.20 1.72
N ALA A 20 16.76 16.58 2.67
CA ALA A 20 16.55 16.24 4.06
C ALA A 20 15.23 16.82 4.65
N ALA A 21 14.79 17.96 4.15
CA ALA A 21 13.51 18.57 4.57
C ALA A 21 12.32 17.76 4.06
N GLU A 22 12.34 17.32 2.80
CA GLU A 22 11.32 16.45 2.23
C GLU A 22 11.25 15.11 2.96
N ARG A 23 12.39 14.48 3.25
CA ARG A 23 12.42 13.22 4.02
C ARG A 23 11.81 13.40 5.42
N ARG A 24 12.13 14.48 6.12
CA ARG A 24 11.54 14.77 7.45
C ARG A 24 10.03 14.99 7.37
N ARG A 25 9.56 15.71 6.34
CA ARG A 25 8.13 15.90 6.10
C ARG A 25 7.42 14.56 5.84
N ASP A 26 7.97 13.74 4.95
CA ASP A 26 7.43 12.45 4.58
C ASP A 26 7.38 11.50 5.79
N GLU A 27 8.44 11.46 6.61
CA GLU A 27 8.48 10.69 7.86
C GLU A 27 7.47 11.19 8.91
N LYS A 28 7.22 12.50 8.96
CA LYS A 28 6.18 13.08 9.82
C LYS A 28 4.80 12.57 9.39
N TRP A 29 4.48 12.62 8.10
CA TRP A 29 3.20 12.11 7.58
C TRP A 29 3.06 10.61 7.78
N LEU A 30 4.13 9.86 7.55
CA LEU A 30 4.18 8.44 7.83
C LEU A 30 3.79 8.13 9.28
N LEU A 31 4.39 8.81 10.26
CA LEU A 31 4.07 8.65 11.69
C LEU A 31 2.64 9.07 12.01
N GLU A 32 2.17 10.20 11.47
CA GLU A 32 0.82 10.70 11.71
C GLU A 32 -0.23 9.72 11.19
N ILE A 33 -0.15 9.32 9.91
CA ILE A 33 -1.14 8.49 9.24
C ILE A 33 -1.20 7.09 9.85
N THR A 34 -0.05 6.44 10.06
CA THR A 34 0.00 5.08 10.61
C THR A 34 -0.39 4.98 12.09
N SER A 35 -0.53 6.13 12.77
CA SER A 35 -1.01 6.20 14.14
C SER A 35 -2.52 6.31 14.25
N LEU A 36 -3.22 6.65 13.17
CA LEU A 36 -4.66 6.88 13.20
C LEU A 36 -5.42 5.58 13.44
N PRO A 37 -6.37 5.55 14.37
CA PRO A 37 -7.29 4.42 14.50
C PRO A 37 -8.17 4.30 13.26
N THR A 38 -8.20 3.10 12.68
CA THR A 38 -9.01 2.77 11.51
C THR A 38 -9.51 1.33 11.60
N ALA A 39 -10.59 1.02 10.90
CA ALA A 39 -11.13 -0.32 10.70
C ALA A 39 -11.98 -0.31 9.42
N ALA A 40 -12.18 -1.47 8.80
CA ALA A 40 -13.05 -1.58 7.62
C ALA A 40 -14.45 -0.99 7.89
N GLY A 41 -14.85 -0.01 7.06
CA GLY A 41 -16.10 0.75 7.22
C GLY A 41 -16.08 1.86 8.28
N ARG A 42 -14.92 2.10 8.92
CA ARG A 42 -14.71 3.13 9.94
C ARG A 42 -13.37 3.87 9.73
N GLU A 43 -13.13 4.29 8.51
CA GLU A 43 -11.90 4.98 8.09
C GLU A 43 -11.95 6.51 8.30
N ASP A 44 -12.91 7.00 9.07
CA ASP A 44 -13.22 8.44 9.21
C ASP A 44 -12.00 9.30 9.57
N ARG A 45 -11.11 8.81 10.45
CA ARG A 45 -9.93 9.55 10.91
C ARG A 45 -8.88 9.68 9.80
N VAL A 46 -8.64 8.59 9.07
CA VAL A 46 -7.70 8.58 7.94
C VAL A 46 -8.24 9.46 6.81
N THR A 47 -9.52 9.28 6.46
CA THR A 47 -10.24 10.13 5.50
C THR A 47 -10.16 11.61 5.89
N GLY A 48 -10.39 11.94 7.17
CA GLY A 48 -10.32 13.31 7.66
C GLY A 48 -8.92 13.91 7.56
N TRP A 49 -7.86 13.11 7.80
CA TRP A 49 -6.48 13.56 7.61
C TRP A 49 -6.20 13.88 6.15
N ILE A 50 -6.60 12.99 5.23
CA ILE A 50 -6.42 13.15 3.78
C ILE A 50 -7.17 14.38 3.27
N LYS A 51 -8.43 14.58 3.68
CA LYS A 51 -9.22 15.76 3.30
C LYS A 51 -8.53 17.05 3.70
N ARG A 52 -7.98 17.14 4.91
CA ARG A 52 -7.21 18.32 5.36
C ARG A 52 -5.94 18.51 4.54
N TRP A 53 -5.24 17.42 4.19
CA TRP A 53 -4.04 17.48 3.37
C TRP A 53 -4.35 18.00 1.96
N VAL A 54 -5.46 17.56 1.34
CA VAL A 54 -5.92 18.06 0.02
C VAL A 54 -6.40 19.50 0.11
N GLU A 55 -7.17 19.87 1.16
CA GLU A 55 -7.66 21.24 1.33
C GLU A 55 -6.52 22.25 1.38
N ALA A 56 -5.43 21.92 2.06
CA ALA A 56 -4.21 22.75 2.05
C ALA A 56 -3.55 22.87 0.66
N ARG A 57 -3.98 22.06 -0.32
CA ARG A 57 -3.47 21.99 -1.70
C ARG A 57 -4.56 22.21 -2.76
N LYS A 58 -5.69 22.73 -2.37
CA LYS A 58 -6.86 22.91 -3.24
C LYS A 58 -6.62 23.80 -4.47
N SER A 59 -5.53 24.57 -4.49
CA SER A 59 -5.14 25.34 -5.67
C SER A 59 -4.70 24.45 -6.85
N TRP A 60 -4.24 23.23 -6.57
CA TRP A 60 -3.75 22.32 -7.61
C TRP A 60 -4.25 20.88 -7.50
N LEU A 61 -4.85 20.47 -6.38
CA LEU A 61 -5.52 19.19 -6.21
C LEU A 61 -7.04 19.34 -6.16
N ALA A 62 -7.74 18.34 -6.67
CA ALA A 62 -9.16 18.11 -6.47
C ALA A 62 -9.34 16.77 -5.75
N LEU A 63 -10.31 16.72 -4.83
CA LEU A 63 -10.75 15.50 -4.17
C LEU A 63 -12.21 15.29 -4.47
N GLU A 64 -12.56 14.06 -4.83
CA GLU A 64 -13.93 13.59 -5.01
C GLU A 64 -14.10 12.32 -4.18
N GLU A 65 -15.29 12.09 -3.68
CA GLU A 65 -15.67 10.81 -3.07
C GLU A 65 -16.60 10.08 -4.04
N ASP A 66 -16.32 8.81 -4.29
CA ASP A 66 -17.27 8.00 -5.02
C ASP A 66 -18.48 7.63 -4.11
N ARG A 67 -19.50 7.00 -4.69
CA ARG A 67 -20.70 6.63 -3.93
C ARG A 67 -20.45 5.61 -2.79
N TRP A 68 -19.27 5.02 -2.74
CA TRP A 68 -18.85 4.05 -1.73
C TRP A 68 -17.97 4.68 -0.66
N GLY A 69 -17.63 5.97 -0.86
CA GLY A 69 -16.76 6.75 0.03
C GLY A 69 -15.27 6.52 -0.20
N ASN A 70 -14.88 5.90 -1.32
CA ASN A 70 -13.48 5.89 -1.75
C ASN A 70 -13.07 7.30 -2.15
N LEU A 71 -11.80 7.65 -1.92
CA LEU A 71 -11.29 8.98 -2.20
C LEU A 71 -10.54 8.98 -3.54
N VAL A 72 -10.94 9.84 -4.45
CA VAL A 72 -10.26 10.09 -5.73
C VAL A 72 -9.59 11.46 -5.66
N ILE A 73 -8.26 11.49 -5.80
CA ILE A 73 -7.47 12.72 -5.75
C ILE A 73 -6.76 12.88 -7.08
N ARG A 74 -6.94 14.04 -7.71
CA ARG A 74 -6.38 14.33 -9.03
C ARG A 74 -5.80 15.74 -9.10
N SER A 75 -4.84 15.94 -10.02
CA SER A 75 -4.44 17.28 -10.41
C SER A 75 -5.63 18.03 -11.02
N ARG A 76 -5.75 19.33 -10.72
CA ARG A 76 -6.69 20.23 -11.43
C ARG A 76 -6.24 20.56 -12.85
N ARG A 77 -4.98 20.27 -13.18
CA ARG A 77 -4.48 20.43 -14.55
C ARG A 77 -4.99 19.30 -15.44
N LYS A 78 -5.31 19.64 -16.67
CA LYS A 78 -5.69 18.64 -17.67
C LYS A 78 -4.47 17.82 -18.09
N PRO A 79 -4.58 16.49 -18.16
CA PRO A 79 -3.54 15.64 -18.71
C PRO A 79 -3.24 16.01 -20.18
N ARG A 80 -2.04 15.70 -20.64
CA ARG A 80 -1.69 15.83 -22.05
C ARG A 80 -2.56 14.87 -22.88
N PRO A 81 -3.08 15.29 -24.07
CA PRO A 81 -3.81 14.40 -24.95
C PRO A 81 -3.00 13.14 -25.30
N GLY A 82 -3.66 11.99 -25.32
CA GLY A 82 -3.04 10.70 -25.68
C GLY A 82 -2.24 10.02 -24.56
N VAL A 83 -2.08 10.64 -23.40
CA VAL A 83 -1.45 9.99 -22.24
C VAL A 83 -2.51 9.24 -21.44
N ALA A 84 -2.32 7.93 -21.27
CA ALA A 84 -3.25 7.11 -20.49
C ALA A 84 -3.14 7.46 -18.99
N PRO A 85 -4.27 7.51 -18.26
CA PRO A 85 -4.25 7.75 -16.83
C PRO A 85 -3.43 6.69 -16.08
N LEU A 86 -2.72 7.12 -15.04
CA LEU A 86 -2.01 6.27 -14.09
C LEU A 86 -2.54 6.59 -12.70
N TRP A 87 -3.19 5.63 -12.06
CA TRP A 87 -3.68 5.83 -10.70
C TRP A 87 -2.94 4.92 -9.71
N ILE A 88 -2.53 5.50 -8.61
CA ILE A 88 -1.90 4.81 -7.49
C ILE A 88 -3.01 4.54 -6.47
N THR A 89 -3.17 3.30 -6.03
CA THR A 89 -4.20 2.93 -5.04
C THR A 89 -3.58 2.44 -3.75
N ALA A 90 -4.27 2.66 -2.64
CA ALA A 90 -3.94 2.16 -1.32
C ALA A 90 -5.23 2.07 -0.50
N HIS A 91 -5.30 1.18 0.50
CA HIS A 91 -6.51 1.10 1.31
C HIS A 91 -6.39 1.90 2.62
N LEU A 92 -7.56 2.30 3.15
CA LEU A 92 -7.70 3.22 4.29
C LEU A 92 -7.86 2.48 5.62
N ASP A 93 -8.21 1.20 5.59
CA ASP A 93 -8.47 0.38 6.76
C ASP A 93 -7.26 -0.45 7.19
N HIS A 94 -7.39 -1.13 8.30
CA HIS A 94 -6.45 -2.08 8.87
C HIS A 94 -7.23 -3.05 9.75
N PRO A 95 -6.79 -4.31 9.96
CA PRO A 95 -7.47 -5.25 10.82
C PRO A 95 -7.70 -4.68 12.22
N ALA A 96 -8.97 -4.49 12.58
CA ALA A 96 -9.35 -3.86 13.83
C ALA A 96 -10.75 -4.31 14.28
N PHE A 97 -11.18 -3.82 15.43
CA PHE A 97 -12.45 -4.16 16.05
C PHE A 97 -13.43 -2.99 15.94
N VAL A 98 -14.70 -3.31 15.75
CA VAL A 98 -15.80 -2.36 15.79
C VAL A 98 -16.78 -2.79 16.86
N VAL A 99 -17.08 -1.91 17.79
CA VAL A 99 -18.02 -2.17 18.89
C VAL A 99 -19.43 -2.33 18.33
N ARG A 100 -20.10 -3.42 18.68
CA ARG A 100 -21.50 -3.70 18.38
C ARG A 100 -22.41 -3.33 19.55
N LYS A 101 -21.99 -3.71 20.76
CA LYS A 101 -22.80 -3.55 21.97
C LYS A 101 -21.91 -3.18 23.16
N VAL A 102 -22.49 -2.38 24.07
CA VAL A 102 -21.87 -2.00 25.34
C VAL A 102 -22.87 -2.24 26.46
N GLU A 103 -22.46 -3.01 27.47
CA GLU A 103 -23.23 -3.24 28.69
C GLU A 103 -22.34 -2.97 29.90
N GLY A 104 -22.44 -1.77 30.45
CA GLY A 104 -21.56 -1.33 31.54
C GLY A 104 -20.09 -1.27 31.09
N ARG A 105 -19.29 -2.25 31.49
CA ARG A 105 -17.89 -2.40 31.09
C ARG A 105 -17.67 -3.53 30.08
N GLU A 106 -18.68 -4.31 29.78
CA GLU A 106 -18.59 -5.40 28.83
C GLU A 106 -18.87 -4.87 27.41
N LEU A 107 -18.06 -5.32 26.47
CA LEU A 107 -18.17 -4.99 25.05
C LEU A 107 -18.37 -6.27 24.25
N GLU A 108 -19.21 -6.18 23.23
CA GLU A 108 -19.21 -7.11 22.10
C GLU A 108 -18.69 -6.37 20.87
N LEU A 109 -17.71 -6.97 20.17
CA LEU A 109 -17.04 -6.34 19.02
C LEU A 109 -16.95 -7.31 17.85
N GLU A 110 -17.14 -6.78 16.66
CA GLU A 110 -16.76 -7.44 15.41
C GLU A 110 -15.27 -7.25 15.17
N PHE A 111 -14.56 -8.30 14.81
CA PHE A 111 -13.21 -8.18 14.25
C PHE A 111 -13.28 -8.17 12.73
N ARG A 112 -12.83 -7.09 12.13
CA ARG A 112 -12.84 -6.86 10.68
C ARG A 112 -11.43 -6.93 10.14
N GLY A 113 -11.08 -8.07 9.52
CA GLY A 113 -9.75 -8.35 8.97
C GLY A 113 -9.30 -9.80 9.18
N GLY A 114 -8.06 -10.10 8.82
CA GLY A 114 -7.47 -11.43 8.83
C GLY A 114 -6.41 -11.62 9.94
N VAL A 115 -6.78 -12.20 11.10
CA VAL A 115 -5.86 -12.60 12.17
C VAL A 115 -6.19 -14.01 12.66
N ASN A 116 -5.16 -14.82 12.97
CA ASN A 116 -5.32 -16.18 13.44
C ASN A 116 -5.86 -16.22 14.89
N ASP A 117 -6.74 -17.19 15.17
CA ASP A 117 -7.47 -17.29 16.44
C ASP A 117 -6.61 -17.24 17.72
N PRO A 118 -5.44 -17.88 17.78
CA PRO A 118 -4.62 -17.87 19.00
C PRO A 118 -4.21 -16.48 19.50
N TYR A 119 -4.27 -15.45 18.65
CA TYR A 119 -3.82 -14.09 19.00
C TYR A 119 -4.85 -13.24 19.74
N PHE A 120 -6.10 -13.74 19.92
CA PHE A 120 -7.18 -12.92 20.48
C PHE A 120 -7.28 -12.94 22.00
N VAL A 121 -7.57 -14.09 22.59
CA VAL A 121 -7.94 -14.19 24.01
C VAL A 121 -6.81 -13.73 24.92
N GLY A 122 -7.11 -12.82 25.85
CA GLY A 122 -6.16 -12.21 26.77
C GLY A 122 -5.42 -11.00 26.21
N ALA A 123 -5.51 -10.73 24.90
CA ALA A 123 -4.88 -9.57 24.31
C ALA A 123 -5.51 -8.25 24.79
N LYS A 124 -4.70 -7.20 24.86
CA LYS A 124 -5.11 -5.87 25.27
C LYS A 124 -5.54 -5.05 24.05
N LEU A 125 -6.64 -4.34 24.22
CA LEU A 125 -7.19 -3.40 23.25
C LEU A 125 -7.09 -1.96 23.75
N GLU A 126 -7.01 -1.04 22.82
CA GLU A 126 -7.25 0.39 23.00
C GLU A 126 -8.58 0.71 22.31
N VAL A 127 -9.60 1.08 23.09
CA VAL A 127 -10.97 1.37 22.62
C VAL A 127 -11.15 2.88 22.59
N PHE A 128 -11.54 3.43 21.44
CA PHE A 128 -11.63 4.86 21.22
C PHE A 128 -13.06 5.37 21.41
N ASP A 129 -13.16 6.53 22.04
CA ASP A 129 -14.38 7.34 22.02
C ASP A 129 -14.73 7.69 20.56
N ALA A 130 -16.00 7.56 20.17
CA ALA A 130 -16.45 7.80 18.81
C ALA A 130 -16.31 9.26 18.34
N ARG A 131 -16.19 10.22 19.27
CA ARG A 131 -16.22 11.67 18.99
C ARG A 131 -14.92 12.38 19.35
N THR A 132 -14.08 11.77 20.15
CA THR A 132 -12.84 12.36 20.64
C THR A 132 -11.66 11.42 20.41
N GLU A 133 -10.44 11.91 20.65
CA GLU A 133 -9.23 11.07 20.60
C GLU A 133 -8.95 10.34 21.93
N ARG A 134 -9.89 10.41 22.90
CA ARG A 134 -9.73 9.69 24.17
C ARG A 134 -9.91 8.19 23.94
N SER A 135 -9.13 7.41 24.66
CA SER A 135 -9.19 5.96 24.62
C SER A 135 -9.16 5.35 26.01
N VAL A 136 -9.55 4.10 26.08
CA VAL A 136 -9.51 3.28 27.29
C VAL A 136 -9.03 1.88 26.95
N GLU A 137 -8.30 1.25 27.88
CA GLU A 137 -7.88 -0.13 27.73
C GLU A 137 -9.06 -1.08 27.91
N ALA A 138 -9.06 -2.15 27.10
CA ALA A 138 -9.90 -3.32 27.33
C ALA A 138 -9.08 -4.62 27.21
N THR A 139 -9.63 -5.73 27.71
CA THR A 139 -9.02 -7.05 27.57
C THR A 139 -10.00 -7.99 26.93
N ILE A 140 -9.61 -8.68 25.87
CA ILE A 140 -10.42 -9.71 25.19
C ILE A 140 -10.62 -10.89 26.14
N ARG A 141 -11.87 -11.32 26.29
CA ARG A 141 -12.28 -12.44 27.16
C ARG A 141 -12.59 -13.71 26.38
N THR A 142 -13.32 -13.57 25.28
CA THR A 142 -13.75 -14.71 24.46
C THR A 142 -13.61 -14.37 22.97
N LEU A 143 -13.53 -15.42 22.16
CA LEU A 143 -13.58 -15.35 20.70
C LEU A 143 -14.60 -16.36 20.21
N ASP A 144 -15.58 -15.89 19.43
CA ASP A 144 -16.38 -16.73 18.54
C ASP A 144 -15.78 -16.62 17.12
N ALA A 145 -14.93 -17.58 16.78
CA ALA A 145 -14.26 -17.65 15.49
C ALA A 145 -15.15 -18.12 14.34
N LYS A 146 -16.36 -18.67 14.68
CA LYS A 146 -17.33 -19.17 13.69
C LYS A 146 -18.42 -18.16 13.36
N ALA A 147 -18.50 -17.07 14.08
CA ALA A 147 -19.45 -16.01 13.80
C ALA A 147 -19.26 -15.45 12.38
N THR A 148 -20.36 -15.15 11.71
CA THR A 148 -20.40 -14.63 10.34
C THR A 148 -21.19 -13.32 10.30
N PRO A 149 -20.83 -12.37 9.43
CA PRO A 149 -19.71 -12.38 8.47
C PRO A 149 -18.36 -12.12 9.12
N PHE A 150 -18.30 -11.75 10.39
CA PHE A 150 -17.07 -11.40 11.12
C PHE A 150 -16.94 -12.20 12.41
N LYS A 151 -15.70 -12.52 12.81
CA LYS A 151 -15.42 -13.05 14.14
C LYS A 151 -15.97 -12.09 15.21
N LEU A 152 -16.56 -12.64 16.28
CA LEU A 152 -17.02 -11.85 17.40
C LEU A 152 -16.11 -12.06 18.62
N VAL A 153 -15.84 -10.99 19.32
CA VAL A 153 -15.12 -11.05 20.60
C VAL A 153 -15.91 -10.35 21.69
N THR A 154 -15.80 -10.86 22.92
CA THR A 154 -16.17 -10.08 24.09
C THR A 154 -14.92 -9.51 24.73
N ALA A 155 -15.01 -8.28 25.24
CA ALA A 155 -13.92 -7.63 25.92
C ALA A 155 -14.42 -6.80 27.11
N ARG A 156 -13.57 -6.63 28.14
CA ARG A 156 -13.91 -5.85 29.33
C ARG A 156 -13.04 -4.60 29.42
N LEU A 157 -13.70 -3.44 29.49
CA LEU A 157 -13.05 -2.15 29.73
C LEU A 157 -12.37 -2.09 31.09
N ALA A 158 -11.18 -1.54 31.15
CA ALA A 158 -10.47 -1.26 32.40
C ALA A 158 -11.25 -0.27 33.29
N LYS A 159 -11.90 0.71 32.69
CA LYS A 159 -12.82 1.66 33.31
C LYS A 159 -13.87 2.15 32.29
N PRO A 160 -15.04 2.60 32.72
CA PRO A 160 -16.01 3.20 31.81
C PRO A 160 -15.40 4.41 31.06
N LEU A 161 -15.78 4.60 29.82
CA LEU A 161 -15.48 5.79 29.02
C LEU A 161 -16.77 6.23 28.31
N ALA A 162 -17.25 7.41 28.68
CA ALA A 162 -18.36 8.04 27.98
C ALA A 162 -17.98 8.26 26.51
N GLY A 163 -18.90 7.97 25.59
CA GLY A 163 -18.61 8.06 24.13
C GLY A 163 -18.11 6.77 23.48
N VAL A 164 -17.85 5.70 24.25
CA VAL A 164 -17.72 4.35 23.70
C VAL A 164 -19.11 3.78 23.50
N GLY A 165 -19.43 3.39 22.28
CA GLY A 165 -20.72 2.84 21.88
C GLY A 165 -20.63 2.10 20.55
N PRO A 166 -21.76 1.62 20.00
CA PRO A 166 -21.80 0.98 18.70
C PRO A 166 -21.12 1.83 17.63
N GLY A 167 -20.25 1.22 16.83
CA GLY A 167 -19.42 1.90 15.82
C GLY A 167 -18.11 2.49 16.34
N SER A 168 -17.84 2.50 17.64
CA SER A 168 -16.52 2.84 18.17
C SER A 168 -15.48 1.83 17.68
N ILE A 169 -14.26 2.34 17.36
CA ILE A 169 -13.14 1.50 16.95
C ILE A 169 -12.38 1.02 18.19
N ALA A 170 -11.92 -0.22 18.14
CA ALA A 170 -10.86 -0.69 19.03
C ALA A 170 -9.75 -1.35 18.20
N ARG A 171 -8.51 -1.22 18.67
CA ARG A 171 -7.33 -1.84 18.06
C ARG A 171 -6.47 -2.51 19.13
N TRP A 172 -5.53 -3.32 18.72
CA TRP A 172 -4.53 -3.85 19.63
C TRP A 172 -3.82 -2.70 20.37
N LYS A 173 -3.59 -2.87 21.66
CA LYS A 173 -2.92 -1.84 22.45
C LYS A 173 -1.40 -1.97 22.33
N PHE A 174 -0.76 -0.97 21.72
CA PHE A 174 0.68 -0.88 21.58
C PHE A 174 1.22 0.46 22.10
N PRO A 175 2.55 0.58 22.30
CA PRO A 175 3.20 1.88 22.46
C PRO A 175 2.92 2.79 21.27
N LYS A 176 3.07 4.09 21.48
CA LYS A 176 2.95 5.10 20.38
C LYS A 176 3.91 4.75 19.24
N ALA A 177 3.47 5.04 18.01
CA ALA A 177 4.30 4.89 16.84
C ALA A 177 5.64 5.65 16.98
N ALA A 178 6.72 5.01 16.58
CA ALA A 178 8.05 5.59 16.68
C ALA A 178 9.00 5.03 15.61
N ILE A 179 9.86 5.89 15.10
CA ILE A 179 11.01 5.49 14.30
C ILE A 179 12.21 5.28 15.23
N ARG A 180 12.78 4.09 15.18
CA ARG A 180 13.92 3.68 16.04
C ARG A 180 15.03 3.09 15.18
N LYS A 181 16.26 3.09 15.71
CA LYS A 181 17.38 2.38 15.09
C LYS A 181 17.05 0.88 15.04
N GLY A 182 17.15 0.29 13.88
CA GLY A 182 16.94 -1.14 13.68
C GLY A 182 18.06 -1.98 14.26
N PRO A 183 17.88 -3.30 14.39
CA PRO A 183 18.93 -4.23 14.79
C PRO A 183 20.07 -4.23 13.77
N SER A 184 21.25 -4.73 14.18
CA SER A 184 22.44 -4.79 13.33
C SER A 184 22.21 -5.54 12.01
N ALA A 185 21.30 -6.52 12.00
CA ALA A 185 20.90 -7.25 10.78
C ALA A 185 20.31 -6.35 9.68
N THR A 186 19.74 -5.21 10.02
CA THR A 186 19.22 -4.21 9.06
C THR A 186 20.28 -3.20 8.62
N LYS A 187 21.56 -3.45 8.85
CA LYS A 187 22.69 -2.57 8.51
C LYS A 187 22.55 -1.15 9.08
N GLY A 188 21.92 -1.03 10.25
CA GLY A 188 21.74 0.25 10.95
C GLY A 188 20.60 1.12 10.39
N ASP A 189 19.74 0.58 9.53
CA ASP A 189 18.53 1.25 9.07
C ASP A 189 17.60 1.59 10.24
N ARG A 190 16.76 2.61 10.03
CA ARG A 190 15.72 3.00 10.99
C ARG A 190 14.45 2.23 10.66
N LEU A 191 13.79 1.72 11.70
CA LEU A 191 12.51 1.03 11.57
C LEU A 191 11.39 1.89 12.17
N LEU A 192 10.32 2.06 11.41
CA LEU A 192 9.04 2.49 11.96
C LEU A 192 8.39 1.30 12.68
N HIS A 193 8.01 1.48 13.92
CA HIS A 193 7.12 0.57 14.66
C HIS A 193 5.80 1.30 14.91
N THR A 194 4.69 0.75 14.44
CA THR A 194 3.38 1.38 14.56
C THR A 194 2.26 0.34 14.63
N HIS A 195 1.05 0.81 14.80
CA HIS A 195 -0.14 -0.05 14.81
C HIS A 195 -0.46 -0.60 13.41
N ALA A 196 -0.50 0.27 12.40
CA ALA A 196 -0.98 -0.03 11.06
C ALA A 196 0.03 0.44 10.00
N CYS A 197 0.95 -0.44 9.59
CA CYS A 197 1.72 -0.21 8.37
C CYS A 197 0.86 -0.57 7.16
N ASP A 198 0.19 -1.69 7.24
CA ASP A 198 -0.71 -2.24 6.23
C ASP A 198 -2.09 -1.55 6.30
N ASP A 199 -2.51 -0.73 5.30
CA ASP A 199 -1.69 -0.24 4.18
C ASP A 199 -1.32 1.25 4.37
N LEU A 200 -1.47 1.78 5.59
CA LEU A 200 -1.31 3.21 5.88
C LEU A 200 0.12 3.72 5.62
N ALA A 201 1.14 2.84 5.66
CA ALA A 201 2.50 3.25 5.36
C ALA A 201 2.71 3.42 3.85
N ALA A 202 2.15 2.54 3.02
CA ALA A 202 2.22 2.69 1.58
C ALA A 202 1.30 3.81 1.08
N LEU A 203 0.14 4.03 1.73
CA LEU A 203 -0.70 5.22 1.53
C LEU A 203 0.10 6.51 1.80
N ALA A 204 0.86 6.57 2.89
CA ALA A 204 1.73 7.71 3.18
C ALA A 204 2.81 7.92 2.10
N ALA A 205 3.32 6.83 1.50
CA ALA A 205 4.24 6.92 0.37
C ALA A 205 3.56 7.48 -0.89
N ALA A 206 2.31 7.11 -1.16
CA ALA A 206 1.53 7.67 -2.28
C ALA A 206 1.31 9.19 -2.10
N ILE A 207 0.97 9.62 -0.89
CA ILE A 207 0.83 11.04 -0.53
C ILE A 207 2.15 11.79 -0.70
N ALA A 208 3.27 11.22 -0.22
CA ALA A 208 4.59 11.81 -0.37
C ALA A 208 5.01 11.91 -1.84
N ALA A 209 4.71 10.90 -2.66
CA ALA A 209 4.95 10.92 -4.10
C ALA A 209 4.11 11.99 -4.80
N MET A 210 2.81 12.09 -4.49
CA MET A 210 1.93 13.13 -5.05
C MET A 210 2.42 14.53 -4.69
N GLU A 211 2.93 14.74 -3.49
CA GLU A 211 3.57 16.02 -3.11
C GLU A 211 4.80 16.34 -3.95
N ARG A 212 5.61 15.33 -4.31
CA ARG A 212 6.77 15.51 -5.19
C ARG A 212 6.38 15.73 -6.64
N PHE A 213 5.26 15.15 -7.08
CA PHE A 213 4.69 15.47 -8.40
C PHE A 213 4.32 16.94 -8.47
N GLY A 214 3.82 17.48 -7.38
CA GLY A 214 3.49 18.89 -7.23
C GLY A 214 2.61 19.36 -8.37
N GLN A 215 3.02 20.49 -8.98
CA GLN A 215 2.30 21.07 -10.11
C GLN A 215 2.93 20.76 -11.47
N ASP A 216 3.75 19.70 -11.58
CA ASP A 216 4.39 19.29 -12.83
C ASP A 216 3.30 18.93 -13.87
N PRO A 217 3.16 19.71 -14.96
CA PRO A 217 2.10 19.44 -15.96
C PRO A 217 2.29 18.10 -16.67
N SER A 218 3.51 17.55 -16.70
CA SER A 218 3.78 16.25 -17.31
C SER A 218 3.16 15.08 -16.53
N LEU A 219 2.88 15.29 -15.25
CA LEU A 219 2.31 14.30 -14.31
C LEU A 219 0.82 14.54 -14.02
N ALA A 220 0.14 15.42 -14.74
CA ALA A 220 -1.28 15.69 -14.55
C ALA A 220 -2.18 14.47 -14.81
N HIS A 221 -1.66 13.43 -15.46
CA HIS A 221 -2.36 12.16 -15.69
C HIS A 221 -2.31 11.21 -14.49
N VAL A 222 -1.54 11.53 -13.46
CA VAL A 222 -1.43 10.72 -12.25
C VAL A 222 -2.52 11.10 -11.25
N GLY A 223 -3.22 10.10 -10.73
CA GLY A 223 -4.22 10.24 -9.67
C GLY A 223 -3.97 9.29 -8.52
N LEU A 224 -4.64 9.53 -7.39
CA LEU A 224 -4.71 8.60 -6.27
C LEU A 224 -6.14 8.10 -6.12
N LEU A 225 -6.31 6.81 -5.83
CA LEU A 225 -7.56 6.20 -5.43
C LEU A 225 -7.34 5.51 -4.09
N PHE A 226 -7.91 6.06 -3.03
CA PHE A 226 -7.83 5.43 -1.72
C PHE A 226 -9.14 4.72 -1.41
N THR A 227 -9.05 3.41 -1.20
CA THR A 227 -10.18 2.51 -1.10
C THR A 227 -10.51 2.18 0.34
N ARG A 228 -11.75 1.79 0.58
CA ARG A 228 -12.28 1.43 1.89
C ARG A 228 -12.49 -0.07 2.02
N ALA A 229 -12.41 -0.56 3.24
CA ALA A 229 -12.83 -1.92 3.59
C ALA A 229 -12.16 -3.01 2.72
N GLU A 230 -10.85 -2.87 2.50
CA GLU A 230 -10.03 -3.85 1.78
C GLU A 230 -9.91 -5.14 2.58
N GLU A 231 -9.62 -5.04 3.86
CA GLU A 231 -9.31 -6.11 4.82
C GLU A 231 -10.45 -7.12 5.06
N ILE A 232 -11.61 -6.83 4.52
CA ILE A 232 -12.78 -7.72 4.58
C ILE A 232 -13.20 -8.23 3.18
N GLY A 233 -12.28 -8.17 2.20
CA GLY A 233 -12.46 -8.70 0.86
C GLY A 233 -12.63 -7.65 -0.23
N PHE A 234 -11.80 -6.60 -0.24
CA PHE A 234 -11.71 -5.61 -1.32
C PHE A 234 -13.00 -4.82 -1.60
N ILE A 235 -13.85 -4.58 -0.60
CA ILE A 235 -15.22 -4.09 -0.82
C ILE A 235 -15.23 -2.73 -1.51
N GLY A 236 -14.40 -1.78 -1.07
CA GLY A 236 -14.27 -0.47 -1.73
C GLY A 236 -13.72 -0.57 -3.15
N THR A 237 -12.73 -1.44 -3.36
CA THR A 237 -12.13 -1.74 -4.67
C THR A 237 -13.14 -2.30 -5.65
N ILE A 238 -13.92 -3.29 -5.23
CA ILE A 238 -15.02 -3.88 -6.01
C ILE A 238 -16.04 -2.79 -6.35
N GLY A 239 -16.38 -1.96 -5.35
CA GLY A 239 -17.29 -0.84 -5.53
C GLY A 239 -16.81 0.14 -6.60
N ALA A 240 -15.54 0.58 -6.53
CA ALA A 240 -14.94 1.48 -7.50
C ALA A 240 -14.89 0.88 -8.91
N ALA A 241 -14.47 -0.38 -9.03
CA ALA A 241 -14.37 -1.07 -10.32
C ALA A 241 -15.73 -1.22 -11.01
N ARG A 242 -16.81 -1.46 -10.24
CA ARG A 242 -18.17 -1.67 -10.79
C ARG A 242 -18.92 -0.37 -11.09
N SER A 243 -18.54 0.75 -10.50
CA SER A 243 -19.34 1.98 -10.54
C SER A 243 -18.87 3.03 -11.53
N GLY A 244 -17.83 2.74 -12.32
CA GLY A 244 -17.26 3.72 -13.25
C GLY A 244 -16.45 4.83 -12.56
N THR A 245 -16.06 4.66 -11.29
CA THR A 245 -15.14 5.56 -10.58
C THR A 245 -13.81 5.68 -11.33
N ILE A 246 -13.36 4.59 -11.94
CA ILE A 246 -12.07 4.50 -12.64
C ILE A 246 -12.27 4.78 -14.14
N PRO A 247 -11.64 5.81 -14.71
CA PRO A 247 -11.72 6.09 -16.14
C PRO A 247 -11.23 4.92 -16.98
N LYS A 248 -11.87 4.70 -18.14
CA LYS A 248 -11.45 3.65 -19.07
C LYS A 248 -9.99 3.83 -19.51
N GLY A 249 -9.23 2.73 -19.53
CA GLY A 249 -7.81 2.73 -19.92
C GLY A 249 -6.85 3.19 -18.82
N THR A 250 -7.34 3.41 -17.60
CA THR A 250 -6.49 3.71 -16.45
C THR A 250 -5.63 2.51 -16.11
N ARG A 251 -4.33 2.75 -15.93
CA ARG A 251 -3.38 1.78 -15.38
C ARG A 251 -3.33 1.96 -13.87
N LEU A 252 -3.49 0.87 -13.13
CA LEU A 252 -3.56 0.89 -11.67
C LEU A 252 -2.27 0.33 -11.06
N VAL A 253 -1.63 1.10 -10.22
CA VAL A 253 -0.51 0.68 -9.37
C VAL A 253 -1.02 0.61 -7.95
N CYS A 254 -1.40 -0.60 -7.53
CA CYS A 254 -1.86 -0.84 -6.19
C CYS A 254 -0.67 -0.85 -5.23
N LEU A 255 -0.84 -0.24 -4.09
CA LEU A 255 0.15 -0.31 -3.03
C LEU A 255 -0.26 -1.37 -2.01
N GLU A 256 0.70 -1.79 -1.21
CA GLU A 256 0.50 -2.83 -0.22
C GLU A 256 1.65 -2.87 0.78
N ASN A 257 1.41 -3.47 1.94
CA ASN A 257 2.46 -3.87 2.85
C ASN A 257 2.43 -5.40 2.98
N SER A 258 3.40 -6.08 2.39
CA SER A 258 3.40 -7.53 2.31
C SER A 258 4.35 -8.15 3.33
N ARG A 259 3.93 -9.25 3.96
CA ARG A 259 4.78 -10.00 4.88
C ARG A 259 6.19 -10.21 4.30
N SER A 260 7.20 -9.89 5.09
CA SER A 260 8.61 -10.11 4.76
C SER A 260 8.97 -11.61 4.79
N PHE A 261 9.81 -12.02 3.85
CA PHE A 261 10.39 -13.36 3.75
C PHE A 261 11.90 -13.27 3.60
N ALA A 262 12.60 -14.41 3.72
CA ALA A 262 14.05 -14.46 3.54
C ALA A 262 14.49 -13.93 2.16
N GLU A 263 13.69 -14.19 1.12
CA GLU A 263 13.95 -13.74 -0.26
C GLU A 263 13.41 -12.34 -0.56
N SER A 264 12.70 -11.73 0.39
CA SER A 264 12.20 -10.35 0.30
C SER A 264 12.28 -9.66 1.67
N PRO A 265 13.51 -9.43 2.17
CA PRO A 265 13.75 -8.92 3.51
C PRO A 265 13.41 -7.44 3.64
N ILE A 266 13.08 -7.04 4.86
CA ILE A 266 13.01 -5.63 5.28
C ILE A 266 14.40 -5.00 5.11
N GLY A 267 14.47 -3.79 4.53
CA GLY A 267 15.72 -3.12 4.18
C GLY A 267 16.29 -3.57 2.84
N GLY A 268 15.63 -4.46 2.12
CA GLY A 268 15.99 -4.88 0.75
C GLY A 268 15.51 -3.93 -0.34
N GLY A 269 14.71 -2.93 0.01
CA GLY A 269 14.01 -2.02 -0.89
C GLY A 269 12.55 -2.40 -1.11
N PRO A 270 11.74 -1.52 -1.70
CA PRO A 270 10.35 -1.82 -2.08
C PRO A 270 10.31 -2.97 -3.09
N ILE A 271 9.16 -3.62 -3.18
CA ILE A 271 8.96 -4.82 -3.98
C ILE A 271 8.06 -4.51 -5.17
N VAL A 272 8.49 -4.86 -6.38
CA VAL A 272 7.59 -5.05 -7.53
C VAL A 272 6.95 -6.43 -7.36
N ARG A 273 5.70 -6.44 -6.90
CA ARG A 273 4.93 -7.67 -6.67
C ARG A 273 4.34 -8.14 -7.98
N VAL A 274 4.65 -9.38 -8.39
CA VAL A 274 4.25 -9.90 -9.70
C VAL A 274 2.94 -10.66 -9.67
N GLY A 275 2.42 -10.93 -8.50
CA GLY A 275 1.18 -11.67 -8.26
C GLY A 275 1.00 -11.98 -6.79
N ASP A 276 -0.11 -12.63 -6.48
CA ASP A 276 -0.46 -13.11 -5.14
C ASP A 276 -0.96 -14.56 -5.18
N ARG A 277 -1.58 -15.02 -4.11
CA ARG A 277 -2.11 -16.39 -4.03
C ARG A 277 -3.20 -16.66 -5.07
N ILE A 278 -3.92 -15.63 -5.52
CA ILE A 278 -5.12 -15.77 -6.36
C ILE A 278 -4.79 -15.53 -7.82
N SER A 279 -3.93 -14.55 -8.13
CA SER A 279 -3.67 -14.15 -9.51
C SER A 279 -2.24 -13.70 -9.78
N VAL A 280 -1.88 -13.69 -11.07
CA VAL A 280 -0.71 -12.99 -11.61
C VAL A 280 -1.20 -11.66 -12.16
N PHE A 281 -0.51 -10.58 -11.82
CA PHE A 281 -0.91 -9.22 -12.23
C PHE A 281 -0.59 -8.97 -13.72
N THR A 282 -1.12 -7.86 -14.26
CA THR A 282 -0.95 -7.52 -15.69
C THR A 282 0.53 -7.56 -16.08
N PRO A 283 0.98 -8.53 -16.89
CA PRO A 283 2.41 -8.75 -17.14
C PRO A 283 3.08 -7.55 -17.79
N GLU A 284 2.42 -6.89 -18.75
CA GLU A 284 2.95 -5.76 -19.50
C GLU A 284 3.27 -4.60 -18.55
N LEU A 285 2.34 -4.27 -17.65
CA LEU A 285 2.53 -3.18 -16.68
C LEU A 285 3.61 -3.54 -15.64
N THR A 286 3.56 -4.77 -15.12
CA THR A 286 4.49 -5.25 -14.09
C THR A 286 5.93 -5.35 -14.63
N ASN A 287 6.09 -5.92 -15.83
CA ASN A 287 7.40 -6.03 -16.48
C ASN A 287 7.95 -4.65 -16.85
N ARG A 288 7.09 -3.76 -17.33
CA ARG A 288 7.46 -2.38 -17.64
C ARG A 288 8.03 -1.65 -16.44
N ILE A 289 7.38 -1.72 -15.28
CA ILE A 289 7.90 -1.12 -14.04
C ILE A 289 9.22 -1.78 -13.63
N GLY A 290 9.33 -3.10 -13.73
CA GLY A 290 10.58 -3.80 -13.48
C GLY A 290 11.74 -3.31 -14.35
N ALA A 291 11.50 -3.14 -15.65
CA ALA A 291 12.50 -2.62 -16.60
C ALA A 291 12.92 -1.17 -16.25
N ILE A 292 11.95 -0.32 -15.91
CA ILE A 292 12.20 1.06 -15.47
C ILE A 292 13.10 1.07 -14.23
N MET A 293 12.84 0.21 -13.26
CA MET A 293 13.63 0.15 -12.02
C MET A 293 15.05 -0.36 -12.26
N LEU A 294 15.24 -1.30 -13.18
CA LEU A 294 16.57 -1.76 -13.59
C LEU A 294 17.39 -0.65 -14.27
N GLU A 295 16.75 0.15 -15.14
CA GLU A 295 17.42 1.31 -15.74
C GLU A 295 17.74 2.38 -14.67
N TYR A 296 16.81 2.66 -13.77
CA TYR A 296 17.05 3.61 -12.68
C TYR A 296 18.20 3.18 -11.75
N GLN A 297 18.37 1.89 -11.49
CA GLN A 297 19.52 1.39 -10.71
C GLN A 297 20.87 1.69 -11.36
N LYS A 298 20.95 1.75 -12.69
CA LYS A 298 22.19 2.15 -13.38
C LYS A 298 22.53 3.63 -13.13
N GLU A 299 21.50 4.47 -13.06
CA GLU A 299 21.65 5.91 -12.77
C GLU A 299 21.88 6.17 -11.27
N ALA A 300 21.32 5.33 -10.40
CA ALA A 300 21.40 5.43 -8.95
C ALA A 300 21.86 4.10 -8.33
N PRO A 301 23.14 3.74 -8.38
CA PRO A 301 23.64 2.41 -7.98
C PRO A 301 23.34 2.02 -6.52
N GLY A 302 23.06 3.01 -5.65
CA GLY A 302 22.66 2.77 -4.27
C GLY A 302 21.16 2.46 -4.08
N TYR A 303 20.35 2.61 -5.14
CA TYR A 303 18.92 2.31 -5.07
C TYR A 303 18.70 0.80 -5.09
N ARG A 304 17.86 0.31 -4.17
CA ARG A 304 17.50 -1.11 -4.07
C ARG A 304 16.02 -1.30 -4.28
N PHE A 305 15.67 -2.35 -4.99
CA PHE A 305 14.29 -2.85 -5.07
C PHE A 305 14.33 -4.38 -5.22
N GLN A 306 13.20 -4.99 -5.01
CA GLN A 306 13.00 -6.42 -5.05
C GLN A 306 11.90 -6.77 -6.04
N ARG A 307 11.84 -8.02 -6.49
CA ARG A 307 10.75 -8.54 -7.31
C ARG A 307 10.31 -9.89 -6.73
N LYS A 308 9.01 -10.02 -6.40
CA LYS A 308 8.51 -11.21 -5.70
C LYS A 308 7.06 -11.51 -6.08
N LEU A 309 6.75 -12.81 -6.20
CA LEU A 309 5.39 -13.32 -6.09
C LEU A 309 5.10 -13.53 -4.60
N MET A 310 3.98 -13.01 -4.11
CA MET A 310 3.54 -13.18 -2.72
C MET A 310 2.63 -14.39 -2.60
N PRO A 311 3.08 -15.51 -1.99
CA PRO A 311 2.33 -16.78 -2.00
C PRO A 311 1.16 -16.78 -1.02
N GLY A 312 1.10 -15.81 -0.10
CA GLY A 312 0.02 -15.65 0.88
C GLY A 312 -0.81 -14.40 0.61
N GLY A 313 -2.06 -14.40 1.03
CA GLY A 313 -2.96 -13.26 0.87
C GLY A 313 -3.32 -12.95 -0.59
N ALA A 314 -4.00 -11.85 -0.77
CA ALA A 314 -4.32 -11.23 -2.05
C ALA A 314 -4.35 -9.70 -1.83
N CYS A 315 -4.38 -8.91 -2.90
CA CYS A 315 -4.47 -7.46 -2.80
C CYS A 315 -5.44 -6.88 -3.84
N GLU A 316 -5.66 -5.58 -3.79
CA GLU A 316 -6.55 -4.85 -4.69
C GLU A 316 -6.25 -5.08 -6.18
N ALA A 317 -4.98 -5.33 -6.56
CA ALA A 317 -4.61 -5.58 -7.95
C ALA A 317 -5.34 -6.81 -8.53
N THR A 318 -5.53 -7.87 -7.73
CA THR A 318 -6.35 -9.02 -8.11
C THR A 318 -7.80 -8.64 -8.35
N ALA A 319 -8.38 -7.84 -7.46
CA ALA A 319 -9.78 -7.41 -7.61
C ALA A 319 -9.93 -6.52 -8.86
N PHE A 320 -9.09 -5.51 -9.07
CA PHE A 320 -9.14 -4.66 -10.25
C PHE A 320 -8.95 -5.45 -11.56
N ALA A 321 -7.98 -6.39 -11.60
CA ALA A 321 -7.77 -7.24 -12.77
C ALA A 321 -9.00 -8.06 -13.12
N SER A 322 -9.72 -8.58 -12.11
CA SER A 322 -10.96 -9.35 -12.29
C SER A 322 -12.09 -8.53 -12.93
N TYR A 323 -12.02 -7.21 -12.86
CA TYR A 323 -12.94 -6.29 -13.54
C TYR A 323 -12.37 -5.69 -14.82
N GLY A 324 -11.27 -6.25 -15.35
CA GLY A 324 -10.69 -5.85 -16.65
C GLY A 324 -9.81 -4.61 -16.63
N HIS A 325 -9.36 -4.16 -15.46
CA HIS A 325 -8.40 -3.06 -15.35
C HIS A 325 -6.96 -3.59 -15.39
N ALA A 326 -6.10 -2.92 -16.15
CA ALA A 326 -4.65 -3.18 -16.10
C ALA A 326 -4.12 -2.78 -14.73
N SER A 327 -3.68 -3.76 -13.93
CA SER A 327 -3.25 -3.53 -12.55
C SER A 327 -1.98 -4.30 -12.20
N THR A 328 -1.17 -3.72 -11.32
CA THR A 328 0.01 -4.32 -10.71
C THR A 328 0.13 -3.84 -9.26
N CYS A 329 1.12 -4.38 -8.52
CA CYS A 329 1.29 -3.98 -7.12
C CYS A 329 2.76 -3.66 -6.82
N LEU A 330 2.95 -2.58 -6.06
CA LEU A 330 4.22 -2.21 -5.44
C LEU A 330 4.04 -2.25 -3.93
N CYS A 331 4.92 -2.92 -3.20
CA CYS A 331 4.71 -3.08 -1.77
C CYS A 331 5.97 -2.88 -0.93
N LEU A 332 5.76 -2.64 0.37
CA LEU A 332 6.81 -2.60 1.37
C LEU A 332 6.91 -3.96 2.07
N PRO A 333 8.13 -4.48 2.32
CA PRO A 333 8.30 -5.63 3.21
C PRO A 333 7.87 -5.27 4.62
N LEU A 334 7.03 -6.12 5.24
CA LEU A 334 6.37 -5.88 6.52
C LEU A 334 6.73 -6.93 7.56
N GLY A 335 7.07 -6.49 8.76
CA GLY A 335 7.22 -7.34 9.93
C GLY A 335 5.98 -7.33 10.81
N ASN A 336 5.71 -8.44 11.51
CA ASN A 336 4.53 -8.66 12.34
C ASN A 336 3.21 -8.43 11.58
N TYR A 337 3.12 -8.97 10.37
CA TYR A 337 1.97 -8.86 9.48
C TYR A 337 0.65 -9.02 10.23
N HIS A 338 -0.27 -8.05 10.09
CA HIS A 338 -1.53 -7.94 10.84
C HIS A 338 -1.34 -8.00 12.36
N ASN A 339 -0.23 -7.43 12.85
CA ASN A 339 0.15 -7.41 14.26
C ASN A 339 0.45 -8.79 14.88
N MET A 340 0.59 -9.84 14.10
CA MET A 340 0.92 -11.18 14.57
C MET A 340 2.44 -11.38 14.66
N VAL A 341 2.96 -11.58 15.86
CA VAL A 341 4.36 -11.91 16.07
C VAL A 341 4.59 -13.39 15.82
N ASP A 342 5.64 -13.73 15.08
CA ASP A 342 6.08 -15.12 14.81
C ASP A 342 4.96 -16.06 14.32
N ILE A 343 4.31 -15.68 13.24
CA ILE A 343 3.18 -16.43 12.66
C ILE A 343 3.54 -17.91 12.41
N ASP A 344 4.74 -18.16 11.87
CA ASP A 344 5.17 -19.54 11.54
C ASP A 344 5.49 -20.37 12.79
N GLY A 345 6.14 -19.77 13.79
CA GLY A 345 6.41 -20.42 15.05
C GLY A 345 5.13 -20.78 15.79
N VAL A 346 4.15 -19.89 15.79
CA VAL A 346 2.81 -20.11 16.37
C VAL A 346 2.07 -21.22 15.62
N ALA A 347 2.04 -21.14 14.28
CA ALA A 347 1.38 -22.15 13.45
C ALA A 347 2.01 -23.54 13.60
N ALA A 348 3.32 -23.60 13.83
CA ALA A 348 4.06 -24.84 14.08
C ALA A 348 4.00 -25.32 15.56
N GLY A 349 3.29 -24.60 16.44
CA GLY A 349 3.23 -24.92 17.87
C GLY A 349 4.55 -24.69 18.65
N LYS A 350 5.51 -23.97 18.04
CA LYS A 350 6.85 -23.68 18.63
C LYS A 350 6.90 -22.37 19.40
N ALA A 351 5.93 -21.49 19.24
CA ALA A 351 5.84 -20.19 19.90
C ALA A 351 4.44 -19.94 20.44
N LYS A 352 4.35 -19.13 21.51
CA LYS A 352 3.06 -18.63 21.99
C LYS A 352 2.62 -17.43 21.17
N ALA A 353 1.34 -17.38 20.79
CA ALA A 353 0.77 -16.26 20.09
C ALA A 353 0.86 -14.97 20.91
N LYS A 354 1.36 -13.91 20.29
CA LYS A 354 1.50 -12.58 20.87
C LYS A 354 1.28 -11.54 19.79
N VAL A 355 0.46 -10.54 20.08
CA VAL A 355 0.33 -9.37 19.21
C VAL A 355 1.47 -8.38 19.47
N GLY A 356 1.92 -7.72 18.40
CA GLY A 356 2.98 -6.70 18.44
C GLY A 356 2.81 -5.65 17.35
N PRO A 357 3.43 -4.47 17.49
CA PRO A 357 3.35 -3.45 16.45
C PRO A 357 3.94 -3.99 15.13
N GLU A 358 3.33 -3.61 14.03
CA GLU A 358 3.93 -3.79 12.72
C GLU A 358 5.16 -2.91 12.57
N PHE A 359 6.05 -3.30 11.67
CA PHE A 359 7.23 -2.49 11.40
C PHE A 359 7.72 -2.62 9.96
N ILE A 360 8.24 -1.51 9.43
CA ILE A 360 8.88 -1.41 8.11
C ILE A 360 10.21 -0.67 8.22
N SER A 361 11.05 -0.83 7.19
CA SER A 361 12.24 -0.01 7.01
C SER A 361 11.88 1.38 6.52
N VAL A 362 12.47 2.41 7.13
CA VAL A 362 12.32 3.80 6.68
C VAL A 362 13.02 4.02 5.34
N SER A 363 14.10 3.27 5.07
CA SER A 363 14.76 3.34 3.76
C SER A 363 13.91 2.71 2.66
N ASP A 364 13.19 1.61 2.94
CA ASP A 364 12.25 1.01 2.00
C ASP A 364 11.07 1.95 1.71
N PHE A 365 10.55 2.63 2.73
CA PHE A 365 9.51 3.66 2.56
C PHE A 365 9.96 4.77 1.60
N HIS A 366 11.13 5.36 1.82
CA HIS A 366 11.66 6.37 0.90
C HIS A 366 12.00 5.80 -0.48
N GLY A 367 12.38 4.52 -0.53
CA GLY A 367 12.56 3.76 -1.76
C GLY A 367 11.25 3.65 -2.55
N LEU A 368 10.14 3.36 -1.88
CA LEU A 368 8.81 3.28 -2.51
C LEU A 368 8.36 4.65 -3.05
N VAL A 369 8.54 5.73 -2.29
CA VAL A 369 8.25 7.09 -2.79
C VAL A 369 9.03 7.39 -4.06
N THR A 370 10.31 7.01 -4.10
CA THR A 370 11.15 7.17 -5.30
C THR A 370 10.67 6.27 -6.44
N MET A 371 10.32 5.01 -6.17
CA MET A 371 9.78 4.07 -7.18
C MET A 371 8.51 4.62 -7.83
N LEU A 372 7.61 5.19 -7.05
CA LEU A 372 6.39 5.82 -7.55
C LEU A 372 6.69 7.02 -8.46
N GLU A 373 7.63 7.87 -8.06
CA GLU A 373 8.05 9.02 -8.87
C GLU A 373 8.70 8.58 -10.20
N VAL A 374 9.64 7.63 -10.13
CA VAL A 374 10.30 7.07 -11.32
C VAL A 374 9.30 6.43 -12.26
N THR A 375 8.37 5.62 -11.72
CA THR A 375 7.31 4.98 -12.49
C THR A 375 6.41 6.01 -13.17
N ALA A 376 5.94 7.01 -12.45
CA ALA A 376 5.05 8.03 -12.99
C ALA A 376 5.69 8.82 -14.14
N ARG A 377 6.99 9.10 -14.05
CA ARG A 377 7.72 9.86 -15.08
C ARG A 377 8.12 9.04 -16.29
N ARG A 378 8.33 7.72 -16.14
CA ARG A 378 8.97 6.87 -17.16
C ARG A 378 8.10 5.75 -17.70
N LEU A 379 6.85 5.62 -17.25
CA LEU A 379 6.01 4.50 -17.66
C LEU A 379 5.83 4.44 -19.18
N ASP A 380 5.73 5.60 -19.83
CA ASP A 380 5.55 5.75 -21.28
C ASP A 380 6.84 6.11 -22.04
N ASP A 381 8.01 6.01 -21.38
CA ASP A 381 9.30 6.32 -22.02
C ASP A 381 9.70 5.21 -23.00
N ALA A 382 9.59 5.48 -24.28
CA ALA A 382 9.90 4.53 -25.34
C ALA A 382 11.39 4.14 -25.43
N THR A 383 12.28 4.86 -24.76
CA THR A 383 13.73 4.56 -24.77
C THR A 383 14.07 3.38 -23.85
N ILE A 384 13.22 3.06 -22.88
CA ILE A 384 13.39 1.91 -22.01
C ILE A 384 12.88 0.66 -22.74
N GLY A 385 13.77 -0.28 -22.99
CA GLY A 385 13.50 -1.49 -23.76
C GLY A 385 12.38 -2.36 -23.16
N SER A 386 11.56 -2.94 -24.02
CA SER A 386 10.58 -3.95 -23.64
C SER A 386 11.21 -5.35 -23.64
N THR A 387 10.50 -6.31 -23.04
CA THR A 387 10.91 -7.74 -23.13
C THR A 387 10.99 -8.20 -24.58
N GLU A 388 10.08 -7.74 -25.44
CA GLU A 388 10.09 -8.03 -26.88
C GLU A 388 11.36 -7.49 -27.54
N ALA A 389 11.71 -6.23 -27.26
CA ALA A 389 12.94 -5.64 -27.81
C ALA A 389 14.20 -6.42 -27.37
N LEU A 390 14.21 -6.96 -26.15
CA LEU A 390 15.28 -7.83 -25.68
C LEU A 390 15.30 -9.15 -26.48
N MET A 391 14.15 -9.77 -26.70
CA MET A 391 14.07 -11.01 -27.49
C MET A 391 14.52 -10.79 -28.93
N GLU A 392 14.09 -9.71 -29.57
CA GLU A 392 14.52 -9.33 -30.92
C GLU A 392 16.03 -9.09 -31.00
N LYS A 393 16.57 -8.40 -29.99
CA LYS A 393 18.03 -8.21 -29.89
C LYS A 393 18.77 -9.55 -29.81
N LEU A 394 18.34 -10.44 -28.93
CA LEU A 394 18.94 -11.78 -28.78
C LEU A 394 18.84 -12.59 -30.07
N TRP A 395 17.68 -12.55 -30.74
CA TRP A 395 17.47 -13.22 -32.02
C TRP A 395 18.41 -12.68 -33.09
N ASN A 396 18.52 -11.38 -33.24
CA ASN A 396 19.42 -10.74 -34.20
C ASN A 396 20.91 -11.02 -33.93
N GLU A 397 21.30 -11.12 -32.65
CA GLU A 397 22.68 -11.40 -32.27
C GLU A 397 23.07 -12.89 -32.39
N ARG A 398 22.13 -13.79 -32.14
CA ARG A 398 22.42 -15.23 -31.92
C ARG A 398 21.58 -16.20 -32.72
N GLY A 399 20.58 -15.75 -33.45
CA GLY A 399 19.66 -16.59 -34.22
C GLY A 399 20.38 -17.45 -35.27
N PHE A 400 21.54 -17.01 -35.74
CA PHE A 400 22.37 -17.78 -36.70
C PHE A 400 22.74 -19.18 -36.19
N VAL A 401 22.81 -19.42 -34.88
CA VAL A 401 23.09 -20.71 -34.27
C VAL A 401 22.05 -21.78 -34.66
N VAL A 402 20.83 -21.34 -34.90
CA VAL A 402 19.68 -22.21 -35.29
C VAL A 402 19.19 -21.93 -36.72
N GLY A 403 20.03 -21.31 -37.57
CA GLY A 403 19.70 -20.99 -38.96
C GLY A 403 18.87 -19.74 -39.19
N GLY A 404 18.69 -18.90 -38.15
CA GLY A 404 18.04 -17.57 -38.26
C GLY A 404 18.99 -16.50 -38.77
N PRO A 405 18.48 -15.25 -39.04
CA PRO A 405 19.32 -14.13 -39.36
C PRO A 405 20.18 -13.76 -38.16
N GLY A 406 21.42 -13.34 -38.39
CA GLY A 406 22.30 -12.86 -37.32
C GLY A 406 23.77 -13.13 -37.63
N GLY A 407 24.59 -12.16 -37.28
CA GLY A 407 26.06 -12.17 -37.23
C GLY A 407 26.80 -12.84 -38.35
N SER A 408 27.57 -12.08 -39.10
CA SER A 408 28.66 -12.66 -39.91
C SER A 408 29.53 -13.57 -39.02
N ARG A 409 29.73 -14.83 -39.44
CA ARG A 409 30.70 -15.74 -38.85
C ARG A 409 32.08 -15.12 -38.79
#